data_bc1b277fa476fb01194fb5e5524362b1
#
_entry.id   bc1b277fa476fb01194fb5e5524362b1
#
_cell.length_a   1.000
_cell.length_b   1.000
_cell.length_c   1.000
_cell.angle_alpha   90.00
_cell.angle_beta   90.00
_cell.angle_gamma   90.00
#
_symmetry.space_group_name_H-M   'P 1'
#
loop_
_entity.id
_entity.type
_entity.pdbx_description
1 polymer ?
#
loop_
_entity_poly.entity_id
_entity_poly.type
_entity_poly.pdbx_seq_one_letter_code
_entity_poly.pdbx_strand_id
1 'polypeptide(L)'
;MILSFTPEQAERDIRQLAHLLIDAVDSGASVGFMPPLPEQEAIDYWRGVIAVMRKGARILLVSMDGDLIQGSVQIDLETRANGNHRAEAIKLFVHRRARRRGLAKALMAELESIARTMGRTLLLTDTRKGGEAEKMCEALGYVKFGEIPNYAKTGDGRLNTSSFFYKQL
;
A
#
# COMPACT_ATOMS: atom_id res chain seq x y z
N MET A 1 -10.03 -13.53 -3.22
CA MET A 1 -8.84 -13.95 -4.00
C MET A 1 -7.88 -12.79 -4.12
N ILE A 2 -6.55 -13.03 -4.02
CA ILE A 2 -5.53 -11.98 -4.24
C ILE A 2 -4.86 -12.24 -5.58
N LEU A 3 -4.69 -11.18 -6.39
CA LEU A 3 -4.11 -11.21 -7.72
C LEU A 3 -3.00 -10.17 -7.84
N SER A 4 -1.93 -10.51 -8.55
CA SER A 4 -0.97 -9.53 -9.04
C SER A 4 -1.50 -8.98 -10.36
N PHE A 5 -1.88 -7.70 -10.37
CA PHE A 5 -2.42 -7.08 -11.58
C PHE A 5 -1.30 -6.75 -12.57
N THR A 6 -1.59 -6.99 -13.86
CA THR A 6 -0.78 -6.41 -14.94
C THR A 6 -1.13 -4.93 -15.11
N PRO A 7 -0.27 -4.14 -15.80
CA PRO A 7 -0.61 -2.76 -16.14
C PRO A 7 -1.95 -2.62 -16.89
N GLU A 8 -2.27 -3.57 -17.78
CA GLU A 8 -3.51 -3.59 -18.57
C GLU A 8 -4.73 -3.87 -17.70
N GLN A 9 -4.62 -4.78 -16.73
CA GLN A 9 -5.68 -5.03 -15.76
C GLN A 9 -5.92 -3.81 -14.86
N ALA A 10 -4.85 -3.17 -14.40
CA ALA A 10 -4.94 -1.95 -13.60
C ALA A 10 -5.57 -0.78 -14.40
N GLU A 11 -5.24 -0.66 -15.69
CA GLU A 11 -5.86 0.35 -16.57
C GLU A 11 -7.36 0.09 -16.78
N ARG A 12 -7.73 -1.17 -17.05
CA ARG A 12 -9.14 -1.58 -17.21
C ARG A 12 -9.97 -1.26 -15.97
N ASP A 13 -9.41 -1.53 -14.78
CA ASP A 13 -10.14 -1.42 -13.51
C ASP A 13 -9.80 -0.11 -12.76
N ILE A 14 -9.24 0.89 -13.47
CA ILE A 14 -8.71 2.12 -12.87
C ILE A 14 -9.74 2.89 -12.04
N ARG A 15 -11.01 2.89 -12.44
CA ARG A 15 -12.07 3.55 -11.68
C ARG A 15 -12.35 2.84 -10.35
N GLN A 16 -12.33 1.51 -10.31
CA GLN A 16 -12.47 0.78 -9.06
C GLN A 16 -11.29 1.05 -8.11
N LEU A 17 -10.07 1.10 -8.66
CA LEU A 17 -8.87 1.48 -7.91
C LEU A 17 -8.96 2.92 -7.39
N ALA A 18 -9.46 3.85 -8.19
CA ALA A 18 -9.68 5.24 -7.76
C ALA A 18 -10.71 5.33 -6.62
N HIS A 19 -11.84 4.63 -6.73
CA HIS A 19 -12.84 4.57 -5.67
C HIS A 19 -12.30 3.94 -4.38
N LEU A 20 -11.44 2.91 -4.47
CA LEU A 20 -10.77 2.33 -3.31
C LEU A 20 -9.85 3.34 -2.62
N LEU A 21 -9.11 4.15 -3.38
CA LEU A 21 -8.25 5.20 -2.84
C LEU A 21 -9.08 6.30 -2.17
N ILE A 22 -10.17 6.76 -2.82
CA ILE A 22 -11.09 7.75 -2.26
C ILE A 22 -11.69 7.24 -0.96
N ASP A 23 -12.18 5.98 -0.92
CA ASP A 23 -12.70 5.36 0.31
C ASP A 23 -11.65 5.34 1.43
N ALA A 24 -10.39 5.06 1.11
CA ALA A 24 -9.30 5.08 2.10
C ALA A 24 -9.07 6.48 2.65
N VAL A 25 -9.02 7.51 1.80
CA VAL A 25 -8.84 8.91 2.18
C VAL A 25 -10.00 9.40 3.05
N ASP A 26 -11.22 9.16 2.62
CA ASP A 26 -12.45 9.54 3.35
C ASP A 26 -12.58 8.81 4.70
N SER A 27 -11.96 7.64 4.83
CA SER A 27 -11.88 6.89 6.08
C SER A 27 -10.74 7.34 7.00
N GLY A 28 -10.00 8.40 6.64
CA GLY A 28 -8.90 8.97 7.43
C GLY A 28 -7.58 8.20 7.33
N ALA A 29 -7.37 7.40 6.29
CA ALA A 29 -6.08 6.75 6.06
C ALA A 29 -5.01 7.79 5.72
N SER A 30 -3.80 7.62 6.29
CA SER A 30 -2.64 8.45 5.98
C SER A 30 -1.92 7.87 4.76
N VAL A 31 -2.33 8.31 3.58
CA VAL A 31 -1.91 7.69 2.31
C VAL A 31 -1.38 8.71 1.28
N GLY A 32 -1.07 9.91 1.76
CA GLY A 32 -0.49 10.98 0.94
C GLY A 32 -1.51 11.88 0.26
N PHE A 33 -2.81 11.73 0.59
CA PHE A 33 -3.90 12.55 0.07
C PHE A 33 -4.74 13.14 1.20
N MET A 34 -5.43 14.23 0.90
CA MET A 34 -6.35 14.91 1.82
C MET A 34 -7.79 14.83 1.29
N PRO A 35 -8.79 14.66 2.18
CA PRO A 35 -10.19 14.73 1.76
C PRO A 35 -10.63 16.19 1.51
N PRO A 36 -11.58 16.46 0.59
CA PRO A 36 -12.12 15.47 -0.36
C PRO A 36 -11.13 15.21 -1.50
N LEU A 37 -10.96 13.94 -1.88
CA LEU A 37 -10.10 13.56 -3.01
C LEU A 37 -10.95 13.48 -4.29
N PRO A 38 -10.73 14.36 -5.29
CA PRO A 38 -11.44 14.29 -6.57
C PRO A 38 -11.14 12.97 -7.32
N GLU A 39 -12.17 12.42 -7.98
CA GLU A 39 -12.00 11.16 -8.73
C GLU A 39 -10.90 11.26 -9.79
N GLN A 40 -10.82 12.40 -10.48
CA GLN A 40 -9.79 12.61 -11.49
C GLN A 40 -8.38 12.56 -10.91
N GLU A 41 -8.15 13.16 -9.73
CA GLU A 41 -6.86 13.12 -9.05
C GLU A 41 -6.50 11.68 -8.62
N ALA A 42 -7.49 10.92 -8.13
CA ALA A 42 -7.31 9.51 -7.82
C ALA A 42 -6.97 8.67 -9.06
N ILE A 43 -7.63 8.93 -10.20
CA ILE A 43 -7.31 8.28 -11.48
C ILE A 43 -5.89 8.64 -11.93
N ASP A 44 -5.49 9.90 -11.84
CA ASP A 44 -4.16 10.35 -12.27
C ASP A 44 -3.06 9.75 -11.40
N TYR A 45 -3.31 9.59 -10.09
CA TYR A 45 -2.42 8.81 -9.22
C TYR A 45 -2.23 7.38 -9.74
N TRP A 46 -3.32 6.67 -10.06
CA TRP A 46 -3.23 5.29 -10.54
C TRP A 46 -2.57 5.17 -11.91
N ARG A 47 -2.76 6.15 -12.81
CA ARG A 47 -2.00 6.24 -14.06
C ARG A 47 -0.50 6.34 -13.80
N GLY A 48 -0.10 7.13 -12.80
CA GLY A 48 1.29 7.20 -12.35
C GLY A 48 1.82 5.86 -11.86
N VAL A 49 1.03 5.14 -11.06
CA VAL A 49 1.36 3.77 -10.59
C VAL A 49 1.56 2.83 -11.78
N ILE A 50 0.61 2.81 -12.73
CA ILE A 50 0.66 1.96 -13.93
C ILE A 50 1.90 2.26 -14.78
N ALA A 51 2.27 3.54 -14.90
CA ALA A 51 3.50 3.91 -15.61
C ALA A 51 4.77 3.34 -14.95
N VAL A 52 4.81 3.28 -13.62
CA VAL A 52 5.92 2.67 -12.86
C VAL A 52 5.89 1.14 -12.97
N MET A 53 4.69 0.52 -12.98
CA MET A 53 4.52 -0.92 -13.23
C MET A 53 5.07 -1.32 -14.59
N ARG A 54 4.80 -0.55 -15.65
CA ARG A 54 5.34 -0.80 -17.00
C ARG A 54 6.86 -0.74 -17.08
N LYS A 55 7.49 -0.02 -16.15
CA LYS A 55 8.97 0.02 -16.02
C LYS A 55 9.53 -1.14 -15.18
N GLY A 56 8.66 -2.02 -14.65
CA GLY A 56 9.06 -3.13 -13.79
C GLY A 56 9.52 -2.70 -12.38
N ALA A 57 9.28 -1.45 -11.98
CA ALA A 57 9.70 -0.93 -10.68
C ALA A 57 8.60 -1.00 -9.61
N ARG A 58 7.38 -1.41 -9.98
CA ARG A 58 6.25 -1.54 -9.05
C ARG A 58 5.38 -2.74 -9.37
N ILE A 59 4.90 -3.42 -8.31
CA ILE A 59 3.92 -4.49 -8.39
C ILE A 59 2.67 -4.05 -7.65
N LEU A 60 1.50 -4.31 -8.22
CA LEU A 60 0.20 -4.04 -7.62
C LEU A 60 -0.50 -5.35 -7.29
N LEU A 61 -0.73 -5.59 -6.00
CA LEU A 61 -1.57 -6.69 -5.52
C LEU A 61 -2.97 -6.17 -5.21
N VAL A 62 -3.96 -6.92 -5.64
CA VAL A 62 -5.37 -6.56 -5.49
C VAL A 62 -6.15 -7.71 -4.89
N SER A 63 -6.94 -7.43 -3.87
CA SER A 63 -7.90 -8.38 -3.30
C SER A 63 -9.25 -8.21 -4.00
N MET A 64 -9.72 -9.29 -4.63
CA MET A 64 -10.98 -9.34 -5.37
C MET A 64 -12.05 -10.14 -4.61
N ASP A 65 -13.31 -9.73 -4.73
CA ASP A 65 -14.52 -10.46 -4.35
C ASP A 65 -15.47 -10.45 -5.56
N GLY A 66 -15.52 -11.55 -6.30
CA GLY A 66 -16.04 -11.52 -7.67
C GLY A 66 -15.26 -10.52 -8.51
N ASP A 67 -15.98 -9.60 -9.15
CA ASP A 67 -15.41 -8.53 -9.99
C ASP A 67 -15.11 -7.24 -9.21
N LEU A 68 -15.30 -7.24 -7.88
CA LEU A 68 -15.13 -6.04 -7.04
C LEU A 68 -13.76 -6.02 -6.37
N ILE A 69 -13.06 -4.90 -6.51
CA ILE A 69 -11.84 -4.63 -5.78
C ILE A 69 -12.18 -4.26 -4.33
N GLN A 70 -11.64 -5.05 -3.38
CA GLN A 70 -11.85 -4.84 -1.95
C GLN A 70 -10.62 -4.32 -1.20
N GLY A 71 -9.46 -4.45 -1.79
CA GLY A 71 -8.22 -3.96 -1.20
C GLY A 71 -7.06 -4.04 -2.18
N SER A 72 -6.00 -3.32 -1.88
CA SER A 72 -4.75 -3.36 -2.63
C SER A 72 -3.55 -3.06 -1.76
N VAL A 73 -2.37 -3.48 -2.21
CA VAL A 73 -1.07 -3.08 -1.69
C VAL A 73 -0.09 -3.01 -2.84
N GLN A 74 0.91 -2.15 -2.74
CA GLN A 74 1.96 -2.03 -3.75
C GLN A 74 3.31 -2.44 -3.18
N ILE A 75 4.13 -3.08 -4.01
CA ILE A 75 5.56 -3.29 -3.76
C ILE A 75 6.32 -2.28 -4.59
N ASP A 76 7.01 -1.36 -3.95
CA ASP A 76 7.92 -0.43 -4.62
C ASP A 76 9.33 -1.04 -4.60
N LEU A 77 9.86 -1.36 -5.79
CA LEU A 77 11.11 -2.08 -5.91
C LEU A 77 12.28 -1.09 -6.00
N GLU A 78 13.24 -1.21 -5.09
CA GLU A 78 14.49 -0.47 -5.28
C GLU A 78 15.22 -1.01 -6.52
N THR A 79 15.57 -0.11 -7.43
CA THR A 79 16.18 -0.45 -8.73
C THR A 79 17.67 -0.14 -8.80
N ARG A 80 18.20 0.65 -7.86
CA ARG A 80 19.64 0.94 -7.79
C ARG A 80 20.42 -0.31 -7.41
N ALA A 81 21.56 -0.51 -8.05
CA ALA A 81 22.37 -1.74 -7.93
C ALA A 81 22.74 -2.09 -6.47
N ASN A 82 23.05 -1.09 -5.64
CA ASN A 82 23.41 -1.29 -4.22
C ASN A 82 22.21 -1.53 -3.29
N GLY A 83 21.00 -1.42 -3.81
CA GLY A 83 19.75 -1.53 -3.02
C GLY A 83 18.76 -2.54 -3.60
N ASN A 84 19.08 -3.22 -4.69
CA ASN A 84 18.16 -4.10 -5.41
C ASN A 84 17.69 -5.34 -4.63
N HIS A 85 18.23 -5.57 -3.43
CA HIS A 85 17.79 -6.60 -2.49
C HIS A 85 16.63 -6.14 -1.60
N ARG A 86 16.23 -4.87 -1.65
CA ARG A 86 15.15 -4.32 -0.81
C ARG A 86 13.95 -3.86 -1.63
N ALA A 87 12.81 -3.80 -0.98
CA ALA A 87 11.59 -3.22 -1.50
C ALA A 87 10.81 -2.53 -0.38
N GLU A 88 9.81 -1.75 -0.74
CA GLU A 88 8.94 -1.07 0.20
C GLU A 88 7.49 -1.50 0.00
N ALA A 89 6.82 -1.89 1.09
CA ALA A 89 5.38 -2.13 1.10
C ALA A 89 4.67 -0.80 1.32
N ILE A 90 3.94 -0.35 0.31
CA ILE A 90 3.28 0.95 0.33
C ILE A 90 1.81 0.85 -0.05
N LYS A 91 1.02 1.85 0.35
CA LYS A 91 -0.35 2.03 -0.12
C LYS A 91 -1.24 0.81 0.09
N LEU A 92 -1.17 0.23 1.29
CA LEU A 92 -2.09 -0.81 1.70
C LEU A 92 -3.47 -0.19 1.98
N PHE A 93 -4.45 -0.55 1.17
CA PHE A 93 -5.83 -0.11 1.29
C PHE A 93 -6.75 -1.33 1.47
N VAL A 94 -7.74 -1.21 2.33
CA VAL A 94 -8.88 -2.13 2.41
C VAL A 94 -10.15 -1.30 2.53
N HIS A 95 -11.05 -1.49 1.56
CA HIS A 95 -12.33 -0.80 1.51
C HIS A 95 -13.08 -0.98 2.84
N ARG A 96 -13.70 0.07 3.37
CA ARG A 96 -14.36 0.06 4.69
C ARG A 96 -15.32 -1.10 4.90
N ARG A 97 -16.05 -1.53 3.86
CA ARG A 97 -16.98 -2.67 3.90
C ARG A 97 -16.31 -4.04 4.04
N ALA A 98 -15.00 -4.13 3.73
CA ALA A 98 -14.23 -5.38 3.72
C ALA A 98 -13.22 -5.45 4.87
N ARG A 99 -13.15 -4.43 5.72
CA ARG A 99 -12.23 -4.40 6.87
C ARG A 99 -12.58 -5.47 7.91
N ARG A 100 -11.61 -5.80 8.77
CA ARG A 100 -11.72 -6.77 9.87
C ARG A 100 -12.02 -8.21 9.42
N ARG A 101 -11.75 -8.53 8.14
CA ARG A 101 -11.85 -9.87 7.55
C ARG A 101 -10.48 -10.50 7.26
N GLY A 102 -9.39 -9.95 7.79
CA GLY A 102 -8.04 -10.44 7.57
C GLY A 102 -7.40 -10.06 6.22
N LEU A 103 -8.10 -9.30 5.35
CA LEU A 103 -7.61 -8.98 4.00
C LEU A 103 -6.27 -8.24 3.98
N ALA A 104 -6.05 -7.29 4.91
CA ALA A 104 -4.78 -6.57 4.98
C ALA A 104 -3.61 -7.53 5.30
N LYS A 105 -3.80 -8.47 6.24
CA LYS A 105 -2.79 -9.50 6.56
C LYS A 105 -2.54 -10.42 5.38
N ALA A 106 -3.59 -10.82 4.68
CA ALA A 106 -3.46 -11.68 3.50
C ALA A 106 -2.72 -10.98 2.35
N LEU A 107 -3.01 -9.70 2.09
CA LEU A 107 -2.30 -8.87 1.11
C LEU A 107 -0.81 -8.74 1.47
N MET A 108 -0.48 -8.51 2.73
CA MET A 108 0.91 -8.41 3.18
C MET A 108 1.64 -9.76 3.09
N ALA A 109 0.98 -10.88 3.42
CA ALA A 109 1.57 -12.21 3.30
C ALA A 109 1.91 -12.55 1.83
N GLU A 110 1.00 -12.24 0.90
CA GLU A 110 1.24 -12.42 -0.53
C GLU A 110 2.35 -11.49 -1.04
N LEU A 111 2.37 -10.22 -0.58
CA LEU A 111 3.44 -9.27 -0.87
C LEU A 111 4.80 -9.82 -0.45
N GLU A 112 4.93 -10.35 0.76
CA GLU A 112 6.17 -10.96 1.25
C GLU A 112 6.58 -12.18 0.43
N SER A 113 5.63 -13.02 0.03
CA SER A 113 5.87 -14.19 -0.83
C SER A 113 6.45 -13.77 -2.18
N ILE A 114 5.84 -12.80 -2.83
CA ILE A 114 6.31 -12.27 -4.13
C ILE A 114 7.69 -11.61 -3.97
N ALA A 115 7.87 -10.80 -2.94
CA ALA A 115 9.16 -10.15 -2.68
C ALA A 115 10.29 -11.20 -2.56
N ARG A 116 10.07 -12.31 -1.82
CA ARG A 116 11.04 -13.42 -1.72
C ARG A 116 11.34 -14.06 -3.06
N THR A 117 10.31 -14.35 -3.88
CA THR A 117 10.52 -14.96 -5.20
C THR A 117 11.31 -14.06 -6.14
N MET A 118 11.27 -12.75 -5.92
CA MET A 118 12.06 -11.76 -6.65
C MET A 118 13.46 -11.53 -6.06
N GLY A 119 13.87 -12.30 -5.07
CA GLY A 119 15.17 -12.16 -4.41
C GLY A 119 15.28 -10.92 -3.50
N ARG A 120 14.15 -10.34 -3.09
CA ARG A 120 14.16 -9.25 -2.11
C ARG A 120 14.27 -9.85 -0.70
N THR A 121 15.26 -9.40 0.06
CA THR A 121 15.55 -9.91 1.40
C THR A 121 15.21 -8.92 2.50
N LEU A 122 14.88 -7.68 2.14
CA LEU A 122 14.54 -6.61 3.08
C LEU A 122 13.30 -5.86 2.60
N LEU A 123 12.27 -5.80 3.45
CA LEU A 123 11.10 -4.96 3.29
C LEU A 123 11.12 -3.78 4.24
N LEU A 124 10.71 -2.62 3.74
CA LEU A 124 10.46 -1.40 4.50
C LEU A 124 8.98 -1.06 4.41
N THR A 125 8.48 -0.36 5.42
CA THR A 125 7.15 0.28 5.39
C THR A 125 7.06 1.35 6.47
N ASP A 126 6.11 2.28 6.34
CA ASP A 126 5.76 3.20 7.41
C ASP A 126 4.25 3.24 7.64
N THR A 127 3.85 3.62 8.83
CA THR A 127 2.45 3.76 9.21
C THR A 127 2.27 4.94 10.16
N ARG A 128 1.03 5.44 10.25
CA ARG A 128 0.68 6.39 11.31
C ARG A 128 0.82 5.71 12.68
N LYS A 129 1.54 6.36 13.60
CA LYS A 129 1.70 5.90 14.99
C LYS A 129 0.34 5.73 15.68
N GLY A 130 0.20 4.67 16.46
CA GLY A 130 -1.00 4.35 17.25
C GLY A 130 -2.17 3.80 16.41
N GLY A 131 -1.99 3.60 15.09
CA GLY A 131 -3.03 3.09 14.21
C GLY A 131 -3.10 1.56 14.15
N GLU A 132 -4.16 1.04 13.53
CA GLU A 132 -4.34 -0.41 13.32
C GLU A 132 -3.25 -1.00 12.40
N ALA A 133 -2.72 -0.20 11.47
CA ALA A 133 -1.63 -0.63 10.59
C ALA A 133 -0.32 -0.84 11.36
N GLU A 134 -0.03 -0.03 12.37
CA GLU A 134 1.13 -0.22 13.25
C GLU A 134 1.05 -1.55 13.98
N LYS A 135 -0.08 -1.82 14.64
CA LYS A 135 -0.32 -3.10 15.34
C LYS A 135 -0.23 -4.31 14.39
N MET A 136 -0.69 -4.13 13.16
CA MET A 136 -0.61 -5.17 12.14
C MET A 136 0.84 -5.44 11.73
N CYS A 137 1.66 -4.42 11.52
CA CYS A 137 3.08 -4.57 11.21
C CYS A 137 3.81 -5.34 12.32
N GLU A 138 3.58 -4.98 13.58
CA GLU A 138 4.14 -5.69 14.73
C GLU A 138 3.69 -7.17 14.77
N ALA A 139 2.39 -7.42 14.56
CA ALA A 139 1.83 -8.78 14.53
C ALA A 139 2.32 -9.63 13.34
N LEU A 140 2.81 -9.00 12.27
CA LEU A 140 3.43 -9.66 11.12
C LEU A 140 4.96 -9.81 11.27
N GLY A 141 5.52 -9.41 12.41
CA GLY A 141 6.95 -9.55 12.71
C GLY A 141 7.82 -8.46 12.07
N TYR A 142 7.25 -7.32 11.69
CA TYR A 142 8.03 -6.14 11.33
C TYR A 142 8.65 -5.50 12.58
N VAL A 143 9.88 -5.08 12.46
CA VAL A 143 10.63 -4.43 13.54
C VAL A 143 10.54 -2.91 13.37
N LYS A 144 10.01 -2.22 14.38
CA LYS A 144 10.03 -0.76 14.42
C LYS A 144 11.45 -0.27 14.72
N PHE A 145 11.98 0.61 13.85
CA PHE A 145 13.33 1.15 14.02
C PHE A 145 13.35 2.66 14.28
N GLY A 146 12.23 3.33 14.14
CA GLY A 146 12.18 4.75 14.43
C GLY A 146 10.79 5.37 14.27
N GLU A 147 10.70 6.62 14.69
CA GLU A 147 9.51 7.46 14.57
C GLU A 147 9.92 8.87 14.13
N ILE A 148 9.12 9.50 13.29
CA ILE A 148 9.30 10.88 12.89
C ILE A 148 8.06 11.67 13.32
N PRO A 149 8.21 12.61 14.28
CA PRO A 149 7.12 13.51 14.67
C PRO A 149 6.68 14.41 13.52
N ASN A 150 5.40 14.76 13.49
CA ASN A 150 4.86 15.71 12.52
C ASN A 150 5.10 15.31 11.04
N TYR A 151 5.15 14.02 10.76
CA TYR A 151 5.52 13.49 9.45
C TYR A 151 4.43 13.68 8.38
N ALA A 152 3.17 13.49 8.76
CA ALA A 152 2.05 13.58 7.83
C ALA A 152 0.85 14.29 8.45
N LYS A 153 0.01 14.90 7.61
CA LYS A 153 -1.27 15.48 8.01
C LYS A 153 -2.39 14.44 7.96
N THR A 154 -3.28 14.52 8.92
CA THR A 154 -4.59 13.85 8.86
C THR A 154 -5.61 14.70 8.11
N GLY A 155 -6.75 14.11 7.76
CA GLY A 155 -7.82 14.79 7.01
C GLY A 155 -8.38 16.05 7.67
N ASP A 156 -8.20 16.19 9.00
CA ASP A 156 -8.54 17.39 9.78
C ASP A 156 -7.38 18.40 9.88
N GLY A 157 -6.28 18.16 9.14
CA GLY A 157 -5.12 19.05 9.09
C GLY A 157 -4.11 18.92 10.22
N ARG A 158 -4.35 18.07 11.24
CA ARG A 158 -3.39 17.84 12.33
C ARG A 158 -2.20 17.04 11.86
N LEU A 159 -1.02 17.40 12.37
CA LEU A 159 0.22 16.66 12.13
C LEU A 159 0.28 15.41 13.00
N ASN A 160 0.69 14.30 12.40
CA ASN A 160 0.83 13.01 13.08
C ASN A 160 2.24 12.44 12.90
N THR A 161 2.65 11.68 13.89
CA THR A 161 3.90 10.91 13.88
C THR A 161 3.72 9.68 12.99
N SER A 162 4.72 9.35 12.16
CA SER A 162 4.86 8.05 11.49
C SER A 162 5.87 7.17 12.21
N SER A 163 5.54 5.88 12.30
CA SER A 163 6.41 4.81 12.75
C SER A 163 6.96 4.06 11.56
N PHE A 164 8.26 3.82 11.54
CA PHE A 164 8.99 3.20 10.45
C PHE A 164 9.41 1.78 10.82
N PHE A 165 9.24 0.85 9.90
CA PHE A 165 9.42 -0.57 10.11
C PHE A 165 10.28 -1.20 9.02
N TYR A 166 10.98 -2.27 9.38
CA TYR A 166 11.61 -3.17 8.43
C TYR A 166 11.31 -4.63 8.78
N LYS A 167 11.47 -5.50 7.79
CA LYS A 167 11.42 -6.95 7.95
C LYS A 167 12.47 -7.61 7.07
N GLN A 168 13.30 -8.46 7.67
CA GLN A 168 14.14 -9.41 6.91
C GLN A 168 13.24 -10.56 6.44
N LEU A 169 13.33 -10.91 5.16
CA LEU A 169 12.49 -11.93 4.52
C LEU A 169 13.12 -13.32 4.52
#